data_9c35144497865235b94bd389f1723d38
#
_entry.id   9c35144497865235b94bd389f1723d38
#
_cell.length_a   1.000
_cell.length_b   1.000
_cell.length_c   1.000
_cell.angle_alpha   90.00
_cell.angle_beta   90.00
_cell.angle_gamma   90.00
#
_symmetry.space_group_name_H-M   'P 1'
#
loop_
_entity.id
_entity.type
_entity.pdbx_description
1 polymer ?
#
loop_
_entity_poly.entity_id
_entity_poly.type
_entity_poly.pdbx_seq_one_letter_code
_entity_poly.pdbx_strand_id
1 'polypeptide(L)'
;IVYGGRQLGKSALLKKAKMDIDFDENNNRAVYIEIKSMDYERAAKKICCELYDAGVLKEEIDTTDWDVLARAIKKRLLDDKEERIPYLLLLLDEADTFIESCTEVNFKPFDALKEIQNIGMDRFKFVIAGLHNIVRFKRDAALSNNSVITHLSSITIRPFHTKDARQLLEEPLYCLGFRFPKERQALISLILASTNYFPGLIQLYCSNEKGRLCRI
;
A
#
# COMPACT_ATOMS: atom_id res chain seq x y z
N ILE A 1 -6.99 4.50 -4.20
CA ILE A 1 -5.60 4.80 -4.58
C ILE A 1 -4.94 5.59 -3.46
N VAL A 2 -3.74 5.18 -3.05
CA VAL A 2 -2.89 5.89 -2.08
C VAL A 2 -1.68 6.43 -2.82
N TYR A 3 -1.45 7.74 -2.78
CA TYR A 3 -0.32 8.33 -3.47
C TYR A 3 0.37 9.43 -2.64
N GLY A 4 1.62 9.72 -3.00
CA GLY A 4 2.42 10.72 -2.31
C GLY A 4 3.89 10.59 -2.69
N GLY A 5 4.71 11.53 -2.22
CA GLY A 5 6.15 11.50 -2.43
C GLY A 5 6.82 10.23 -1.89
N ARG A 6 8.09 10.06 -2.23
CA ARG A 6 8.92 9.00 -1.63
C ARG A 6 9.08 9.24 -0.13
N GLN A 7 9.30 8.16 0.62
CA GLN A 7 9.58 8.21 2.06
C GLN A 7 8.48 8.82 2.95
N LEU A 8 7.24 8.92 2.45
CA LEU A 8 6.09 9.40 3.22
C LEU A 8 5.36 8.31 4.01
N GLY A 9 5.81 7.06 3.97
CA GLY A 9 5.25 5.97 4.76
C GLY A 9 4.11 5.20 4.08
N LYS A 10 3.92 5.30 2.75
CA LYS A 10 2.89 4.54 2.01
C LYS A 10 2.95 3.04 2.29
N SER A 11 4.13 2.43 2.09
CA SER A 11 4.34 1.00 2.34
C SER A 11 4.11 0.62 3.81
N ALA A 12 4.48 1.49 4.75
CA ALA A 12 4.21 1.28 6.17
C ALA A 12 2.71 1.28 6.47
N LEU A 13 1.96 2.19 5.86
CA LEU A 13 0.51 2.26 5.97
C LEU A 13 -0.15 0.98 5.44
N LEU A 14 0.26 0.50 4.26
CA LEU A 14 -0.28 -0.73 3.68
C LEU A 14 0.05 -1.96 4.52
N LYS A 15 1.29 -2.06 5.02
CA LYS A 15 1.69 -3.16 5.91
C LYS A 15 0.94 -3.14 7.23
N LYS A 16 0.68 -1.95 7.80
CA LYS A 16 -0.15 -1.81 8.99
C LYS A 16 -1.60 -2.26 8.73
N ALA A 17 -2.19 -1.84 7.61
CA ALA A 17 -3.53 -2.29 7.23
C ALA A 17 -3.60 -3.82 7.07
N LYS A 18 -2.55 -4.45 6.47
CA LYS A 18 -2.44 -5.91 6.40
C LYS A 18 -2.44 -6.53 7.80
N MET A 19 -1.58 -6.03 8.69
CA MET A 19 -1.49 -6.57 10.06
C MET A 19 -2.84 -6.47 10.79
N ASP A 20 -3.54 -5.35 10.68
CA ASP A 20 -4.82 -5.13 11.35
C ASP A 20 -5.92 -6.10 10.86
N ILE A 21 -5.91 -6.44 9.58
CA ILE A 21 -6.83 -7.43 9.00
C ILE A 21 -6.45 -8.86 9.40
N ASP A 22 -5.17 -9.20 9.38
CA ASP A 22 -4.69 -10.54 9.71
C ASP A 22 -4.85 -10.87 11.22
N PHE A 23 -4.91 -9.86 12.08
CA PHE A 23 -5.21 -10.02 13.51
C PHE A 23 -6.70 -10.23 13.81
N ASP A 24 -7.58 -10.04 12.82
CA ASP A 24 -9.00 -10.26 13.00
C ASP A 24 -9.32 -11.77 13.04
N GLU A 25 -10.00 -12.21 14.11
CA GLU A 25 -10.39 -13.62 14.32
C GLU A 25 -11.40 -14.16 13.28
N ASN A 26 -11.92 -13.30 12.42
CA ASN A 26 -12.96 -13.63 11.43
C ASN A 26 -12.43 -14.33 10.16
N ASN A 27 -11.21 -14.84 10.14
CA ASN A 27 -10.58 -15.45 8.95
C ASN A 27 -10.50 -14.52 7.72
N ASN A 28 -10.48 -13.21 7.96
CA ASN A 28 -10.21 -12.21 6.93
C ASN A 28 -8.78 -12.36 6.41
N ARG A 29 -8.54 -11.98 5.17
CA ARG A 29 -7.21 -12.06 4.54
C ARG A 29 -6.81 -10.71 3.95
N ALA A 30 -5.57 -10.31 4.19
CA ALA A 30 -4.96 -9.20 3.50
C ALA A 30 -3.64 -9.63 2.85
N VAL A 31 -3.51 -9.40 1.55
CA VAL A 31 -2.31 -9.78 0.80
C VAL A 31 -1.62 -8.51 0.32
N TYR A 32 -0.38 -8.30 0.80
CA TYR A 32 0.46 -7.18 0.42
C TYR A 32 1.46 -7.64 -0.64
N ILE A 33 1.49 -6.95 -1.76
CA ILE A 33 2.30 -7.30 -2.92
C ILE A 33 3.05 -6.05 -3.40
N GLU A 34 4.36 -6.09 -3.41
CA GLU A 34 5.19 -5.09 -4.06
C GLU A 34 5.34 -5.44 -5.54
N ILE A 35 4.79 -4.59 -6.43
CA ILE A 35 4.79 -4.79 -7.90
C ILE A 35 5.71 -3.79 -8.61
N LYS A 36 6.77 -3.39 -7.94
CA LYS A 36 7.76 -2.46 -8.45
C LYS A 36 8.31 -2.89 -9.81
N SER A 37 8.31 -1.98 -10.77
CA SER A 37 8.85 -2.19 -12.13
C SER A 37 8.19 -3.35 -12.90
N MET A 38 6.97 -3.73 -12.54
CA MET A 38 6.17 -4.74 -13.23
C MET A 38 5.15 -4.09 -14.15
N ASP A 39 5.04 -4.60 -15.38
CA ASP A 39 3.92 -4.36 -16.28
C ASP A 39 2.67 -5.12 -15.80
N TYR A 40 1.55 -4.94 -16.52
CA TYR A 40 0.28 -5.57 -16.14
C TYR A 40 0.31 -7.11 -16.22
N GLU A 41 1.11 -7.70 -17.12
CA GLU A 41 1.23 -9.16 -17.28
C GLU A 41 2.00 -9.79 -16.12
N ARG A 42 3.19 -9.22 -15.80
CA ARG A 42 4.01 -9.68 -14.68
C ARG A 42 3.30 -9.46 -13.35
N ALA A 43 2.55 -8.36 -13.22
CA ALA A 43 1.74 -8.09 -12.04
C ALA A 43 0.66 -9.17 -11.84
N ALA A 44 -0.03 -9.62 -12.91
CA ALA A 44 -1.00 -10.70 -12.83
C ALA A 44 -0.37 -11.99 -12.29
N LYS A 45 0.76 -12.43 -12.86
CA LYS A 45 1.50 -13.62 -12.39
C LYS A 45 1.93 -13.50 -10.93
N LYS A 46 2.50 -12.35 -10.55
CA LYS A 46 2.92 -12.10 -9.17
C LYS A 46 1.75 -12.17 -8.21
N ILE A 47 0.62 -11.56 -8.56
CA ILE A 47 -0.59 -11.60 -7.74
C ILE A 47 -1.11 -13.04 -7.59
N CYS A 48 -1.13 -13.84 -8.65
CA CYS A 48 -1.51 -15.24 -8.57
C CYS A 48 -0.65 -16.03 -7.58
N CYS A 49 0.68 -15.90 -7.69
CA CYS A 49 1.65 -16.55 -6.81
C CYS A 49 1.42 -16.14 -5.34
N GLU A 50 1.38 -14.84 -5.05
CA GLU A 50 1.20 -14.33 -3.69
C GLU A 50 -0.16 -14.70 -3.07
N LEU A 51 -1.22 -14.78 -3.89
CA LEU A 51 -2.53 -15.24 -3.44
C LEU A 51 -2.54 -16.74 -3.14
N TYR A 52 -1.78 -17.54 -3.89
CA TYR A 52 -1.59 -18.95 -3.62
C TYR A 52 -0.78 -19.17 -2.33
N ASP A 53 0.36 -18.49 -2.19
CA ASP A 53 1.21 -18.56 -1.00
C ASP A 53 0.49 -18.10 0.28
N ALA A 54 -0.41 -17.13 0.16
CA ALA A 54 -1.27 -16.67 1.25
C ALA A 54 -2.47 -17.62 1.55
N GLY A 55 -2.61 -18.73 0.83
CA GLY A 55 -3.72 -19.67 0.97
C GLY A 55 -5.08 -19.12 0.51
N VAL A 56 -5.08 -18.01 -0.24
CA VAL A 56 -6.29 -17.45 -0.85
C VAL A 56 -6.73 -18.32 -2.03
N LEU A 57 -5.82 -18.67 -2.93
CA LEU A 57 -6.08 -19.62 -4.00
C LEU A 57 -5.72 -21.04 -3.54
N LYS A 58 -6.52 -22.04 -3.95
CA LYS A 58 -6.29 -23.45 -3.64
C LYS A 58 -5.28 -24.13 -4.58
N GLU A 59 -5.12 -23.56 -5.76
CA GLU A 59 -4.27 -24.08 -6.83
C GLU A 59 -3.38 -22.96 -7.33
N GLU A 60 -2.14 -23.30 -7.68
CA GLU A 60 -1.23 -22.39 -8.33
C GLU A 60 -1.72 -22.09 -9.76
N ILE A 61 -1.83 -20.82 -10.10
CA ILE A 61 -2.31 -20.37 -11.41
C ILE A 61 -1.21 -19.50 -12.03
N ASP A 62 -0.57 -19.99 -13.09
CA ASP A 62 0.36 -19.19 -13.91
C ASP A 62 -0.39 -18.57 -15.08
N THR A 63 -0.85 -17.34 -14.90
CA THR A 63 -1.57 -16.60 -15.95
C THR A 63 -1.20 -15.13 -15.99
N THR A 64 -1.21 -14.57 -17.19
CA THR A 64 -1.14 -13.11 -17.44
C THR A 64 -2.52 -12.52 -17.70
N ASP A 65 -3.55 -13.37 -17.81
CA ASP A 65 -4.92 -12.97 -18.11
C ASP A 65 -5.67 -12.56 -16.83
N TRP A 66 -6.01 -11.31 -16.74
CA TRP A 66 -6.74 -10.72 -15.62
C TRP A 66 -8.15 -11.26 -15.45
N ASP A 67 -8.79 -11.73 -16.52
CA ASP A 67 -10.13 -12.35 -16.46
C ASP A 67 -10.05 -13.74 -15.80
N VAL A 68 -8.95 -14.48 -16.04
CA VAL A 68 -8.69 -15.76 -15.38
C VAL A 68 -8.43 -15.55 -13.88
N LEU A 69 -7.57 -14.60 -13.53
CA LEU A 69 -7.31 -14.22 -12.14
C LEU A 69 -8.59 -13.78 -11.42
N ALA A 70 -9.39 -12.91 -12.06
CA ALA A 70 -10.64 -12.42 -11.48
C ALA A 70 -11.63 -13.56 -11.21
N ARG A 71 -11.77 -14.50 -12.14
CA ARG A 71 -12.64 -15.70 -11.96
C ARG A 71 -12.17 -16.57 -10.80
N ALA A 72 -10.87 -16.76 -10.65
CA ALA A 72 -10.31 -17.55 -9.56
C ALA A 72 -10.60 -16.91 -8.18
N ILE A 73 -10.39 -15.60 -8.05
CA ILE A 73 -10.69 -14.85 -6.82
C ILE A 73 -12.20 -14.92 -6.52
N LYS A 74 -13.05 -14.64 -7.51
CA LYS A 74 -14.52 -14.72 -7.34
C LYS A 74 -14.97 -16.09 -6.84
N LYS A 75 -14.46 -17.16 -7.43
CA LYS A 75 -14.78 -18.53 -7.00
C LYS A 75 -14.49 -18.72 -5.51
N ARG A 76 -13.37 -18.17 -5.00
CA ARG A 76 -13.00 -18.26 -3.58
C ARG A 76 -13.87 -17.44 -2.65
N LEU A 77 -14.30 -16.26 -3.09
CA LEU A 77 -15.16 -15.37 -2.31
C LEU A 77 -16.63 -15.82 -2.26
N LEU A 78 -17.08 -16.54 -3.29
CA LEU A 78 -18.48 -17.00 -3.44
C LEU A 78 -18.67 -18.47 -3.07
N ASP A 79 -17.60 -19.19 -2.74
CA ASP A 79 -17.68 -20.60 -2.33
C ASP A 79 -18.57 -20.74 -1.07
N ASP A 80 -19.60 -21.55 -1.13
CA ASP A 80 -20.55 -21.77 -0.02
C ASP A 80 -20.05 -22.78 1.03
N LYS A 81 -18.84 -23.33 0.83
CA LYS A 81 -18.24 -24.28 1.76
C LYS A 81 -17.61 -23.59 2.97
N GLU A 82 -17.38 -24.34 4.05
CA GLU A 82 -16.81 -23.87 5.33
C GLU A 82 -15.44 -23.16 5.21
N GLU A 83 -14.73 -23.33 4.10
CA GLU A 83 -13.43 -22.70 3.84
C GLU A 83 -13.52 -21.36 3.08
N ARG A 84 -14.67 -20.75 3.03
CA ARG A 84 -14.86 -19.45 2.38
C ARG A 84 -14.00 -18.38 3.05
N ILE A 85 -13.43 -17.47 2.24
CA ILE A 85 -12.78 -16.25 2.73
C ILE A 85 -13.85 -15.17 2.91
N PRO A 86 -14.13 -14.73 4.15
CA PRO A 86 -15.18 -13.74 4.41
C PRO A 86 -14.84 -12.38 3.80
N TYR A 87 -13.57 -11.99 3.84
CA TYR A 87 -13.08 -10.72 3.31
C TYR A 87 -11.64 -10.86 2.79
N LEU A 88 -11.37 -10.26 1.64
CA LEU A 88 -10.05 -10.18 1.01
C LEU A 88 -9.69 -8.73 0.71
N LEU A 89 -8.58 -8.27 1.29
CA LEU A 89 -7.95 -6.99 0.98
C LEU A 89 -6.68 -7.20 0.16
N LEU A 90 -6.67 -6.73 -1.08
CA LEU A 90 -5.49 -6.76 -1.95
C LEU A 90 -4.76 -5.41 -1.89
N LEU A 91 -3.49 -5.43 -1.50
CA LEU A 91 -2.66 -4.25 -1.32
C LEU A 91 -1.50 -4.27 -2.31
N LEU A 92 -1.57 -3.44 -3.34
CA LEU A 92 -0.54 -3.33 -4.39
C LEU A 92 0.33 -2.10 -4.13
N ASP A 93 1.62 -2.31 -3.87
CA ASP A 93 2.58 -1.24 -3.59
C ASP A 93 3.56 -1.03 -4.74
N GLU A 94 4.11 0.18 -4.87
CA GLU A 94 5.02 0.60 -5.94
C GLU A 94 4.44 0.39 -7.36
N ALA A 95 3.15 0.68 -7.54
CA ALA A 95 2.36 0.31 -8.71
C ALA A 95 2.50 1.28 -9.91
N ASP A 96 3.48 2.17 -9.93
CA ASP A 96 3.59 3.20 -10.97
C ASP A 96 3.74 2.60 -12.38
N THR A 97 4.67 1.65 -12.57
CA THR A 97 4.89 0.98 -13.87
C THR A 97 3.69 0.13 -14.28
N PHE A 98 3.05 -0.55 -13.32
CA PHE A 98 1.84 -1.32 -13.56
C PHE A 98 0.72 -0.45 -14.12
N ILE A 99 0.45 0.70 -13.49
CA ILE A 99 -0.61 1.61 -13.95
C ILE A 99 -0.27 2.20 -15.32
N GLU A 100 0.99 2.54 -15.56
CA GLU A 100 1.46 3.03 -16.87
C GLU A 100 1.21 1.99 -17.96
N SER A 101 1.59 0.73 -17.75
CA SER A 101 1.36 -0.35 -18.71
C SER A 101 -0.12 -0.66 -18.92
N CYS A 102 -0.98 -0.44 -17.93
CA CYS A 102 -2.43 -0.61 -18.09
C CYS A 102 -3.04 0.34 -19.13
N THR A 103 -2.40 1.48 -19.43
CA THR A 103 -2.88 2.39 -20.49
C THR A 103 -2.87 1.73 -21.86
N GLU A 104 -1.92 0.84 -22.13
CA GLU A 104 -1.76 0.11 -23.40
C GLU A 104 -2.92 -0.85 -23.68
N VAL A 105 -3.56 -1.35 -22.61
CA VAL A 105 -4.70 -2.28 -22.67
C VAL A 105 -6.00 -1.65 -22.19
N ASN A 106 -6.09 -0.32 -22.29
CA ASN A 106 -7.26 0.46 -21.90
C ASN A 106 -7.76 0.15 -20.48
N PHE A 107 -6.83 -0.01 -19.54
CA PHE A 107 -7.09 -0.28 -18.13
C PHE A 107 -7.88 -1.59 -17.83
N LYS A 108 -7.85 -2.56 -18.72
CA LYS A 108 -8.52 -3.87 -18.55
C LYS A 108 -8.25 -4.53 -17.18
N PRO A 109 -7.03 -4.48 -16.59
CA PRO A 109 -6.79 -4.99 -15.24
C PRO A 109 -7.68 -4.37 -14.15
N PHE A 110 -7.99 -3.08 -14.27
CA PHE A 110 -8.86 -2.39 -13.33
C PHE A 110 -10.32 -2.79 -13.49
N ASP A 111 -10.75 -3.06 -14.72
CA ASP A 111 -12.10 -3.56 -14.99
C ASP A 111 -12.30 -4.93 -14.32
N ALA A 112 -11.30 -5.82 -14.44
CA ALA A 112 -11.30 -7.12 -13.78
C ALA A 112 -11.36 -7.02 -12.25
N LEU A 113 -10.55 -6.15 -11.64
CA LEU A 113 -10.59 -5.89 -10.20
C LEU A 113 -11.92 -5.31 -9.74
N LYS A 114 -12.51 -4.41 -10.53
CA LYS A 114 -13.82 -3.83 -10.24
C LYS A 114 -14.95 -4.85 -10.35
N GLU A 115 -14.86 -5.75 -11.31
CA GLU A 115 -15.81 -6.84 -11.47
C GLU A 115 -15.82 -7.76 -10.24
N ILE A 116 -14.63 -8.10 -9.69
CA ILE A 116 -14.53 -8.85 -8.43
C ILE A 116 -15.22 -8.07 -7.30
N GLN A 117 -14.98 -6.78 -7.20
CA GLN A 117 -15.58 -5.93 -6.16
C GLN A 117 -17.11 -5.89 -6.26
N ASN A 118 -17.66 -5.76 -7.47
CA ASN A 118 -19.09 -5.70 -7.69
C ASN A 118 -19.81 -7.01 -7.32
N ILE A 119 -19.22 -8.16 -7.68
CA ILE A 119 -19.79 -9.48 -7.41
C ILE A 119 -19.52 -9.90 -5.96
N GLY A 120 -18.40 -9.48 -5.40
CA GLY A 120 -17.96 -9.83 -4.03
C GLY A 120 -18.79 -9.21 -2.91
N MET A 121 -19.82 -8.39 -3.17
CA MET A 121 -20.72 -7.81 -2.16
C MET A 121 -19.98 -7.26 -0.93
N ASP A 122 -19.03 -6.36 -1.14
CA ASP A 122 -18.15 -5.77 -0.10
C ASP A 122 -17.11 -6.72 0.53
N ARG A 123 -17.00 -7.95 0.07
CA ARG A 123 -16.00 -8.91 0.55
C ARG A 123 -14.62 -8.76 -0.09
N PHE A 124 -14.52 -7.95 -1.13
CA PHE A 124 -13.26 -7.66 -1.80
C PHE A 124 -13.01 -6.16 -1.88
N LYS A 125 -11.84 -5.76 -1.43
CA LYS A 125 -11.34 -4.41 -1.64
C LYS A 125 -9.91 -4.50 -2.15
N PHE A 126 -9.50 -3.48 -2.90
CA PHE A 126 -8.12 -3.34 -3.29
C PHE A 126 -7.63 -1.91 -3.10
N VAL A 127 -6.36 -1.80 -2.75
CA VAL A 127 -5.66 -0.54 -2.60
C VAL A 127 -4.41 -0.56 -3.47
N ILE A 128 -4.20 0.50 -4.21
CA ILE A 128 -3.04 0.66 -5.07
C ILE A 128 -2.26 1.87 -4.57
N ALA A 129 -0.98 1.67 -4.28
CA ALA A 129 -0.09 2.72 -3.83
C ALA A 129 1.02 3.01 -4.83
N GLY A 130 1.37 4.27 -4.97
CA GLY A 130 2.46 4.72 -5.85
C GLY A 130 2.79 6.21 -5.68
N LEU A 131 3.48 6.77 -6.63
CA LEU A 131 3.91 8.17 -6.65
C LEU A 131 2.80 9.10 -7.17
N HIS A 132 3.09 10.38 -7.25
CA HIS A 132 2.14 11.42 -7.74
C HIS A 132 1.69 11.22 -9.20
N ASN A 133 2.44 10.47 -10.01
CA ASN A 133 2.09 10.18 -11.40
C ASN A 133 0.73 9.47 -11.54
N ILE A 134 0.29 8.73 -10.53
CA ILE A 134 -1.02 8.08 -10.50
C ILE A 134 -2.17 9.06 -10.74
N VAL A 135 -2.06 10.30 -10.27
CA VAL A 135 -3.08 11.34 -10.51
C VAL A 135 -3.18 11.71 -11.99
N ARG A 136 -2.05 11.72 -12.69
CA ARG A 136 -2.02 11.95 -14.15
C ARG A 136 -2.77 10.85 -14.89
N PHE A 137 -2.49 9.59 -14.57
CA PHE A 137 -3.20 8.46 -15.19
C PHE A 137 -4.70 8.48 -14.92
N LYS A 138 -5.13 8.91 -13.74
CA LYS A 138 -6.55 9.09 -13.45
C LYS A 138 -7.22 10.14 -14.35
N ARG A 139 -6.51 11.21 -14.66
CA ARG A 139 -6.98 12.24 -15.61
C ARG A 139 -7.00 11.71 -17.04
N ASP A 140 -5.95 10.98 -17.45
CA ASP A 140 -5.86 10.41 -18.79
C ASP A 140 -6.94 9.34 -19.02
N ALA A 141 -7.24 8.52 -18.00
CA ALA A 141 -8.35 7.57 -18.00
C ALA A 141 -9.72 8.26 -18.13
N ALA A 142 -9.91 9.41 -17.50
CA ALA A 142 -11.13 10.20 -17.67
C ALA A 142 -11.30 10.70 -19.10
N LEU A 143 -10.21 11.07 -19.78
CA LEU A 143 -10.22 11.48 -21.19
C LEU A 143 -10.54 10.32 -22.14
N SER A 144 -10.18 9.09 -21.78
CA SER A 144 -10.47 7.86 -22.53
C SER A 144 -11.82 7.22 -22.23
N ASN A 145 -12.70 7.91 -21.47
CA ASN A 145 -13.99 7.41 -21.01
C ASN A 145 -13.93 6.11 -20.16
N ASN A 146 -12.77 5.79 -19.59
CA ASN A 146 -12.67 4.69 -18.63
C ASN A 146 -13.21 5.11 -17.27
N SER A 147 -14.44 4.72 -16.97
CA SER A 147 -15.14 5.11 -15.74
C SER A 147 -14.55 4.46 -14.48
N VAL A 148 -13.92 3.30 -14.60
CA VAL A 148 -13.48 2.51 -13.43
C VAL A 148 -12.44 3.25 -12.58
N ILE A 149 -11.38 3.75 -13.22
CA ILE A 149 -10.31 4.47 -12.50
C ILE A 149 -10.78 5.82 -11.97
N THR A 150 -11.66 6.51 -12.70
CA THR A 150 -12.17 7.82 -12.28
C THR A 150 -12.94 7.76 -10.97
N HIS A 151 -13.64 6.66 -10.71
CA HIS A 151 -14.43 6.45 -9.48
C HIS A 151 -13.63 5.90 -8.30
N LEU A 152 -12.35 5.55 -8.47
CA LEU A 152 -11.52 5.12 -7.36
C LEU A 152 -11.25 6.29 -6.41
N SER A 153 -11.55 6.11 -5.13
CA SER A 153 -11.20 7.07 -4.08
C SER A 153 -9.69 7.26 -4.00
N SER A 154 -9.25 8.49 -3.76
CA SER A 154 -7.83 8.84 -3.73
C SER A 154 -7.47 9.44 -2.38
N ILE A 155 -6.40 8.93 -1.78
CA ILE A 155 -5.83 9.42 -0.52
C ILE A 155 -4.42 9.93 -0.81
N THR A 156 -4.18 11.20 -0.50
CA THR A 156 -2.85 11.81 -0.62
C THR A 156 -2.11 11.69 0.70
N ILE A 157 -0.96 11.02 0.69
CA ILE A 157 -0.07 10.99 1.84
C ILE A 157 0.83 12.22 1.79
N ARG A 158 0.83 12.98 2.88
CA ARG A 158 1.60 14.22 3.06
C ARG A 158 2.67 14.03 4.15
N PRO A 159 3.65 14.94 4.26
CA PRO A 159 4.50 15.01 5.44
C PRO A 159 3.68 15.07 6.72
N PHE A 160 4.22 14.61 7.80
CA PHE A 160 3.53 14.57 9.09
C PHE A 160 3.24 15.97 9.62
N HIS A 161 2.17 16.08 10.40
CA HIS A 161 1.99 17.26 11.26
C HIS A 161 3.07 17.28 12.35
N THR A 162 3.36 18.45 12.87
CA THR A 162 4.42 18.65 13.88
C THR A 162 4.29 17.66 15.06
N LYS A 163 3.08 17.41 15.53
CA LYS A 163 2.84 16.48 16.65
C LYS A 163 3.26 15.06 16.32
N ASP A 164 2.84 14.54 15.16
CA ASP A 164 3.10 13.17 14.76
C ASP A 164 4.57 12.95 14.38
N ALA A 165 5.17 13.95 13.72
CA ALA A 165 6.59 13.94 13.40
C ALA A 165 7.46 13.96 14.67
N ARG A 166 7.04 14.73 15.68
CA ARG A 166 7.69 14.77 16.97
C ARG A 166 7.60 13.44 17.70
N GLN A 167 6.45 12.82 17.70
CA GLN A 167 6.23 11.49 18.27
C GLN A 167 7.12 10.44 17.59
N LEU A 168 7.20 10.44 16.26
CA LEU A 168 8.07 9.55 15.50
C LEU A 168 9.56 9.74 15.86
N LEU A 169 9.99 10.96 16.18
CA LEU A 169 11.37 11.25 16.59
C LEU A 169 11.62 10.85 18.05
N GLU A 170 10.76 11.27 18.96
CA GLU A 170 11.00 11.17 20.42
C GLU A 170 10.75 9.76 20.97
N GLU A 171 9.68 9.08 20.59
CA GLU A 171 9.32 7.79 21.18
C GLU A 171 10.36 6.69 20.97
N PRO A 172 10.88 6.44 19.74
CA PRO A 172 11.90 5.42 19.56
C PRO A 172 13.21 5.75 20.31
N LEU A 173 13.58 7.01 20.36
CA LEU A 173 14.77 7.46 21.10
C LEU A 173 14.56 7.32 22.61
N TYR A 174 13.36 7.63 23.10
CA TYR A 174 13.02 7.42 24.51
C TYR A 174 13.09 5.94 24.91
N CYS A 175 12.59 5.03 24.06
CA CYS A 175 12.70 3.58 24.27
C CYS A 175 14.16 3.09 24.30
N LEU A 176 15.05 3.76 23.58
CA LEU A 176 16.50 3.50 23.59
C LEU A 176 17.22 4.14 24.80
N GLY A 177 16.51 4.77 25.72
CA GLY A 177 17.08 5.38 26.92
C GLY A 177 17.47 6.86 26.78
N PHE A 178 17.30 7.47 25.60
CA PHE A 178 17.57 8.89 25.44
C PHE A 178 16.53 9.74 26.16
N ARG A 179 16.97 10.90 26.68
CA ARG A 179 16.09 11.88 27.33
C ARG A 179 16.33 13.24 26.68
N PHE A 180 15.24 13.97 26.47
CA PHE A 180 15.27 15.31 25.88
C PHE A 180 14.87 16.35 26.94
N PRO A 181 15.82 16.86 27.72
CA PRO A 181 15.53 17.92 28.68
C PRO A 181 15.04 19.17 27.96
N LYS A 182 14.44 20.09 28.71
CA LYS A 182 13.82 21.31 28.14
C LYS A 182 14.79 22.15 27.27
N GLU A 183 16.05 22.14 27.63
CA GLU A 183 17.12 22.86 26.92
C GLU A 183 17.37 22.32 25.51
N ARG A 184 16.99 21.09 25.23
CA ARG A 184 17.17 20.44 23.91
C ARG A 184 15.91 20.51 23.01
N GLN A 185 14.85 21.17 23.45
CA GLN A 185 13.63 21.28 22.64
C GLN A 185 13.85 22.05 21.32
N ALA A 186 14.76 23.03 21.34
CA ALA A 186 15.16 23.73 20.12
C ALA A 186 15.84 22.80 19.09
N LEU A 187 16.63 21.82 19.54
CA LEU A 187 17.25 20.81 18.67
C LEU A 187 16.19 19.94 17.99
N ILE A 188 15.18 19.47 18.72
CA ILE A 188 14.08 18.68 18.16
C ILE A 188 13.38 19.49 17.06
N SER A 189 13.05 20.74 17.34
CA SER A 189 12.41 21.63 16.34
C SER A 189 13.28 21.83 15.10
N LEU A 190 14.59 21.95 15.27
CA LEU A 190 15.55 22.07 14.17
C LEU A 190 15.60 20.80 13.32
N ILE A 191 15.64 19.62 13.95
CA ILE A 191 15.62 18.32 13.25
C ILE A 191 14.34 18.19 12.42
N LEU A 192 13.19 18.46 13.02
CA LEU A 192 11.90 18.37 12.33
C LEU A 192 11.80 19.36 11.15
N ALA A 193 12.28 20.59 11.31
CA ALA A 193 12.31 21.57 10.24
C ALA A 193 13.28 21.17 9.11
N SER A 194 14.49 20.69 9.45
CA SER A 194 15.48 20.27 8.46
C SER A 194 15.07 19.02 7.66
N THR A 195 14.27 18.15 8.26
CA THR A 195 13.68 16.98 7.60
C THR A 195 12.35 17.26 6.91
N ASN A 196 11.88 18.51 6.99
CA ASN A 196 10.59 18.95 6.45
C ASN A 196 9.43 18.02 6.84
N TYR A 197 9.48 17.47 8.05
CA TYR A 197 8.50 16.53 8.62
C TYR A 197 8.28 15.24 7.82
N PHE A 198 9.22 14.87 6.93
CA PHE A 198 9.16 13.62 6.18
C PHE A 198 9.56 12.44 7.08
N PRO A 199 8.69 11.43 7.26
CA PRO A 199 8.96 10.30 8.15
C PRO A 199 10.27 9.57 7.84
N GLY A 200 10.53 9.30 6.56
CA GLY A 200 11.75 8.61 6.13
C GLY A 200 13.03 9.43 6.38
N LEU A 201 12.97 10.77 6.25
CA LEU A 201 14.12 11.62 6.54
C LEU A 201 14.37 11.73 8.05
N ILE A 202 13.32 11.76 8.87
CA ILE A 202 13.45 11.71 10.34
C ILE A 202 14.13 10.40 10.76
N GLN A 203 13.69 9.26 10.23
CA GLN A 203 14.27 7.96 10.53
C GLN A 203 15.72 7.86 10.06
N LEU A 204 16.03 8.36 8.87
CA LEU A 204 17.39 8.41 8.34
C LEU A 204 18.31 9.27 9.21
N TYR A 205 17.83 10.43 9.64
CA TYR A 205 18.57 11.30 10.55
C TYR A 205 18.88 10.57 11.85
N CYS A 206 17.90 9.94 12.50
CA CYS A 206 18.10 9.16 13.72
C CYS A 206 19.06 7.99 13.53
N SER A 207 19.05 7.34 12.38
CA SER A 207 19.92 6.20 12.07
C SER A 207 21.38 6.63 11.93
N ASN A 208 21.63 7.78 11.29
CA ASN A 208 22.98 8.32 11.10
C ASN A 208 23.57 8.89 12.39
N GLU A 209 22.74 9.42 13.29
CA GLU A 209 23.17 10.02 14.55
C GLU A 209 23.33 9.01 15.70
N LYS A 210 22.97 7.72 15.51
CA LYS A 210 23.19 6.67 16.55
C LYS A 210 24.61 6.66 17.11
N GLY A 211 25.63 6.94 16.27
CA GLY A 211 27.03 7.04 16.70
C GLY A 211 27.40 8.36 17.39
N ARG A 212 26.65 9.43 17.17
CA ARG A 212 26.94 10.77 17.72
C ARG A 212 26.12 11.07 18.97
N LEU A 213 24.87 10.62 19.03
CA LEU A 213 24.02 10.77 20.22
C LEU A 213 24.47 9.95 21.43
N CYS A 214 25.21 8.85 21.20
CA CYS A 214 25.82 8.05 22.27
C CYS A 214 27.08 8.67 22.92
N ARG A 215 27.56 9.82 22.43
CA ARG A 215 28.78 10.48 22.92
C ARG A 215 28.54 11.78 23.70
N ILE A 216 27.28 12.02 24.11
CA ILE A 216 26.97 13.21 24.92
C ILE A 216 26.45 12.80 26.31
#